data_41e89d5384e6b451082eabd7f651c3a9
#
_entry.id   41e89d5384e6b451082eabd7f651c3a9
#
_cell.length_a   1.000
_cell.length_b   1.000
_cell.length_c   1.000
_cell.angle_alpha   90.00
_cell.angle_beta   90.00
_cell.angle_gamma   90.00
#
_symmetry.space_group_name_H-M   'P 1'
#
loop_
_entity.id
_entity.type
_entity.pdbx_description
1 polymer ?
#
loop_
_entity_poly.entity_id
_entity_poly.type
_entity_poly.pdbx_seq_one_letter_code
_entity_poly.pdbx_strand_id
1 'polypeptide(L)'
;MRYLMLCLLLALSPATPAETWRVTGDEQFAPYSFVQGDDNTPRGLDVELVNAVLAEAKIDYHLRLYPWARVKRLLDSGAVEMAFQFAGTPERQAQYELVGPIRSGSTVFMTTQQTRLQDWQNLDDLHPYVIGQVRGYAYESAFDQADLSRDSSAQNPRQLVSMLLAGRIDIIVGDRLQLQHYVHEQRADADVRILPTPLIEMPRFVAFKKGD
;
A
#
# COMPACT_ATOMS: atom_id res chain seq x y z
N MET A 1 -49.37 8.23 42.13
CA MET A 1 -47.97 7.91 42.42
C MET A 1 -47.40 6.69 41.68
N ARG A 2 -48.18 5.83 41.01
CA ARG A 2 -47.67 4.62 40.30
C ARG A 2 -47.09 4.90 38.88
N TYR A 3 -47.38 6.03 38.27
CA TYR A 3 -46.92 6.37 36.91
C TYR A 3 -45.59 7.16 36.86
N LEU A 4 -45.15 7.71 37.99
CA LEU A 4 -43.87 8.47 38.07
C LEU A 4 -42.65 7.56 38.16
N MET A 5 -42.84 6.29 38.54
CA MET A 5 -41.75 5.31 38.68
C MET A 5 -41.42 4.56 37.38
N LEU A 6 -42.32 4.60 36.38
CA LEU A 6 -42.13 3.92 35.09
C LEU A 6 -41.30 4.73 34.11
N CYS A 7 -41.22 6.09 34.26
CA CYS A 7 -40.43 6.96 33.40
C CYS A 7 -38.93 7.02 33.76
N LEU A 8 -38.53 6.54 34.93
CA LEU A 8 -37.16 6.62 35.42
C LEU A 8 -36.29 5.40 34.94
N LEU A 9 -36.95 4.33 34.45
CA LEU A 9 -36.25 3.12 33.98
C LEU A 9 -35.86 3.15 32.50
N LEU A 10 -36.28 4.15 31.74
CA LEU A 10 -35.95 4.31 30.30
C LEU A 10 -34.66 5.11 30.03
N ALA A 11 -34.01 5.65 31.04
CA ALA A 11 -32.87 6.54 30.90
C ALA A 11 -31.50 5.85 31.08
N LEU A 12 -31.45 4.56 31.38
CA LEU A 12 -30.19 3.80 31.43
C LEU A 12 -30.07 2.87 30.19
N SER A 13 -30.02 3.43 29.01
CA SER A 13 -29.41 2.72 27.87
C SER A 13 -27.93 2.59 28.19
N PRO A 14 -27.38 1.37 28.34
CA PRO A 14 -25.94 1.23 28.47
C PRO A 14 -25.31 1.83 27.20
N ALA A 15 -24.49 2.87 27.35
CA ALA A 15 -23.65 3.33 26.28
C ALA A 15 -22.75 2.15 25.91
N THR A 16 -23.00 1.53 24.78
CA THR A 16 -22.06 0.54 24.20
C THR A 16 -20.73 1.25 24.06
N PRO A 17 -19.64 0.76 24.67
CA PRO A 17 -18.34 1.37 24.45
C PRO A 17 -18.06 1.39 22.94
N ALA A 18 -17.69 2.55 22.40
CA ALA A 18 -17.29 2.66 21.02
C ALA A 18 -16.14 1.66 20.80
N GLU A 19 -16.27 0.81 19.80
CA GLU A 19 -15.23 -0.17 19.48
C GLU A 19 -13.99 0.56 18.98
N THR A 20 -12.84 0.31 19.61
CA THR A 20 -11.57 0.89 19.19
C THR A 20 -11.04 0.14 17.98
N TRP A 21 -10.90 0.82 16.85
CA TRP A 21 -10.42 0.20 15.61
C TRP A 21 -8.93 -0.10 15.64
N ARG A 22 -8.56 -1.26 15.12
CA ARG A 22 -7.18 -1.62 14.82
C ARG A 22 -6.94 -1.30 13.35
N VAL A 23 -6.04 -0.35 13.10
CA VAL A 23 -5.75 0.19 11.76
C VAL A 23 -4.32 -0.16 11.37
N THR A 24 -4.11 -0.56 10.12
CA THR A 24 -2.79 -0.97 9.66
C THR A 24 -2.48 -0.53 8.23
N GLY A 25 -1.18 -0.49 7.92
CA GLY A 25 -0.64 -0.25 6.57
C GLY A 25 0.76 -0.83 6.45
N ASP A 26 1.35 -0.70 5.26
CA ASP A 26 2.72 -1.18 5.00
C ASP A 26 3.76 -0.33 5.75
N GLU A 27 4.67 -0.98 6.47
CA GLU A 27 5.75 -0.30 7.20
C GLU A 27 6.93 0.12 6.31
N GLN A 28 6.93 -0.27 5.02
CA GLN A 28 8.01 -0.02 4.07
C GLN A 28 7.52 0.61 2.76
N PHE A 29 6.51 1.47 2.86
CA PHE A 29 5.95 2.21 1.72
C PHE A 29 6.27 3.73 1.81
N ALA A 30 7.52 4.08 2.14
CA ALA A 30 7.95 5.49 2.19
C ALA A 30 7.84 6.16 0.80
N PRO A 31 7.46 7.46 0.73
CA PRO A 31 7.24 8.40 1.83
C PRO A 31 5.82 8.37 2.43
N TYR A 32 4.97 7.43 2.03
CA TYR A 32 3.55 7.40 2.38
C TYR A 32 3.25 6.75 3.73
N SER A 33 3.92 5.62 4.02
CA SER A 33 3.89 4.99 5.35
C SER A 33 5.19 4.23 5.61
N PHE A 34 5.75 4.45 6.77
CA PHE A 34 6.99 3.80 7.18
C PHE A 34 7.19 3.92 8.69
N VAL A 35 8.06 3.12 9.21
CA VAL A 35 8.61 3.28 10.57
C VAL A 35 10.06 3.73 10.48
N GLN A 36 10.48 4.62 11.34
CA GLN A 36 11.84 5.14 11.38
C GLN A 36 12.39 5.07 12.80
N GLY A 37 13.60 4.55 12.93
CA GLY A 37 14.24 4.39 14.24
C GLY A 37 13.65 3.24 15.05
N ASP A 38 13.99 3.23 16.35
CA ASP A 38 13.62 2.15 17.27
C ASP A 38 12.25 2.32 17.92
N ASP A 39 11.57 3.45 17.69
CA ASP A 39 10.30 3.81 18.33
C ASP A 39 9.07 3.15 17.71
N ASN A 40 9.22 2.50 16.56
CA ASN A 40 8.11 1.91 15.78
C ASN A 40 6.93 2.88 15.52
N THR A 41 7.15 4.19 15.62
CA THR A 41 6.12 5.20 15.39
C THR A 41 5.76 5.25 13.92
N PRO A 42 4.48 5.06 13.54
CA PRO A 42 4.02 5.23 12.16
C PRO A 42 4.23 6.67 11.67
N ARG A 43 4.78 6.81 10.46
CA ARG A 43 5.05 8.08 9.80
C ARG A 43 4.66 8.02 8.32
N GLY A 44 4.47 9.17 7.70
CA GLY A 44 4.27 9.34 6.27
C GLY A 44 2.92 9.92 5.90
N LEU A 45 2.79 10.33 4.65
CA LEU A 45 1.63 11.07 4.13
C LEU A 45 0.30 10.32 4.32
N ASP A 46 0.27 9.00 4.05
CA ASP A 46 -0.95 8.22 4.20
C ASP A 46 -1.29 8.02 5.69
N VAL A 47 -0.28 7.94 6.57
CA VAL A 47 -0.48 7.86 8.03
C VAL A 47 -1.11 9.14 8.55
N GLU A 48 -0.60 10.32 8.13
CA GLU A 48 -1.16 11.62 8.51
C GLU A 48 -2.59 11.78 8.02
N LEU A 49 -2.85 11.40 6.76
CA LEU A 49 -4.19 11.45 6.17
C LEU A 49 -5.18 10.56 6.92
N VAL A 50 -4.82 9.30 7.19
CA VAL A 50 -5.68 8.35 7.92
C VAL A 50 -5.93 8.86 9.34
N ASN A 51 -4.91 9.36 10.03
CA ASN A 51 -5.07 9.94 11.36
C ASN A 51 -6.05 11.13 11.35
N ALA A 52 -5.94 12.03 10.37
CA ALA A 52 -6.83 13.18 10.25
C ALA A 52 -8.28 12.77 9.99
N VAL A 53 -8.50 11.81 9.09
CA VAL A 53 -9.85 11.30 8.75
C VAL A 53 -10.50 10.61 9.95
N LEU A 54 -9.79 9.74 10.65
CA LEU A 54 -10.33 9.01 11.80
C LEU A 54 -10.60 9.94 12.99
N ALA A 55 -9.73 10.93 13.21
CA ALA A 55 -9.95 11.95 14.23
C ALA A 55 -11.20 12.80 13.95
N GLU A 56 -11.41 13.23 12.69
CA GLU A 56 -12.61 13.97 12.28
C GLU A 56 -13.88 13.12 12.40
N ALA A 57 -13.78 11.83 12.05
CA ALA A 57 -14.87 10.88 12.21
C ALA A 57 -15.15 10.49 13.68
N LYS A 58 -14.32 10.94 14.63
CA LYS A 58 -14.41 10.60 16.07
C LYS A 58 -14.38 9.09 16.33
N ILE A 59 -13.57 8.38 15.55
CA ILE A 59 -13.33 6.95 15.69
C ILE A 59 -12.10 6.77 16.59
N ASP A 60 -12.23 6.05 17.69
CA ASP A 60 -11.10 5.61 18.51
C ASP A 60 -10.36 4.50 17.79
N TYR A 61 -9.01 4.60 17.70
CA TYR A 61 -8.22 3.63 16.96
C TYR A 61 -6.81 3.47 17.51
N HIS A 62 -6.21 2.31 17.17
CA HIS A 62 -4.78 2.04 17.30
C HIS A 62 -4.19 1.76 15.92
N LEU A 63 -3.28 2.63 15.45
CA LEU A 63 -2.60 2.47 14.17
C LEU A 63 -1.22 1.84 14.39
N ARG A 64 -0.97 0.71 13.68
CA ARG A 64 0.33 0.06 13.66
C ARG A 64 0.65 -0.45 12.26
N LEU A 65 1.87 -0.18 11.81
CA LEU A 65 2.36 -0.65 10.51
C LEU A 65 3.00 -2.03 10.62
N TYR A 66 2.94 -2.79 9.52
CA TYR A 66 3.54 -4.13 9.41
C TYR A 66 4.02 -4.38 7.98
N PRO A 67 4.89 -5.40 7.75
CA PRO A 67 5.18 -5.87 6.40
C PRO A 67 3.91 -6.20 5.63
N TRP A 68 3.85 -5.85 4.34
CA TRP A 68 2.64 -5.95 3.52
C TRP A 68 1.91 -7.30 3.58
N ALA A 69 2.69 -8.41 3.53
CA ALA A 69 2.11 -9.74 3.64
C ALA A 69 1.37 -9.98 4.97
N ARG A 70 1.81 -9.31 6.05
CA ARG A 70 1.14 -9.37 7.36
C ARG A 70 -0.09 -8.48 7.39
N VAL A 71 -0.03 -7.28 6.79
CA VAL A 71 -1.19 -6.38 6.63
C VAL A 71 -2.37 -7.14 6.01
N LYS A 72 -2.13 -7.80 4.87
CA LYS A 72 -3.16 -8.61 4.21
C LYS A 72 -3.73 -9.71 5.11
N ARG A 73 -2.87 -10.50 5.76
CA ARG A 73 -3.32 -11.58 6.65
C ARG A 73 -4.17 -11.07 7.82
N LEU A 74 -3.81 -9.93 8.40
CA LEU A 74 -4.56 -9.33 9.49
C LEU A 74 -5.95 -8.89 9.03
N LEU A 75 -6.05 -8.27 7.85
CA LEU A 75 -7.33 -7.87 7.28
C LEU A 75 -8.18 -9.10 6.89
N ASP A 76 -7.60 -10.09 6.21
CA ASP A 76 -8.29 -11.31 5.77
C ASP A 76 -8.88 -12.09 6.97
N SER A 77 -8.17 -12.11 8.10
CA SER A 77 -8.63 -12.78 9.32
C SER A 77 -9.62 -11.96 10.16
N GLY A 78 -9.85 -10.67 9.85
CA GLY A 78 -10.62 -9.76 10.70
C GLY A 78 -9.87 -9.39 12.00
N ALA A 79 -8.54 -9.56 12.03
CA ALA A 79 -7.73 -9.15 13.17
C ALA A 79 -7.47 -7.63 13.20
N VAL A 80 -7.82 -6.92 12.15
CA VAL A 80 -7.86 -5.47 12.04
C VAL A 80 -9.15 -5.07 11.31
N GLU A 81 -9.71 -3.93 11.69
CA GLU A 81 -10.93 -3.38 11.10
C GLU A 81 -10.62 -2.70 9.77
N MET A 82 -9.50 -1.99 9.67
CA MET A 82 -9.13 -1.22 8.49
C MET A 82 -7.66 -1.38 8.12
N ALA A 83 -7.39 -1.51 6.83
CA ALA A 83 -6.05 -1.39 6.28
C ALA A 83 -6.03 -0.35 5.16
N PHE A 84 -4.89 0.31 4.92
CA PHE A 84 -4.77 1.33 3.89
C PHE A 84 -3.67 1.00 2.86
N GLN A 85 -3.56 1.81 1.79
CA GLN A 85 -2.66 1.66 0.63
C GLN A 85 -3.04 0.54 -0.36
N PHE A 86 -4.27 0.08 -0.32
CA PHE A 86 -4.73 -0.91 -1.29
C PHE A 86 -4.81 -0.31 -2.69
N ALA A 87 -4.20 -1.01 -3.66
CA ALA A 87 -4.36 -0.69 -5.07
C ALA A 87 -5.82 -0.94 -5.50
N GLY A 88 -6.38 -0.05 -6.31
CA GLY A 88 -7.77 -0.13 -6.80
C GLY A 88 -7.94 -1.11 -7.96
N THR A 89 -7.35 -2.30 -7.89
CA THR A 89 -7.50 -3.31 -8.94
C THR A 89 -8.83 -4.06 -8.84
N PRO A 90 -9.37 -4.62 -9.95
CA PRO A 90 -10.60 -5.41 -9.91
C PRO A 90 -10.53 -6.59 -8.95
N GLU A 91 -9.38 -7.25 -8.84
CA GLU A 91 -9.15 -8.38 -7.93
C GLU A 91 -9.27 -7.95 -6.47
N ARG A 92 -8.73 -6.75 -6.14
CA ARG A 92 -8.85 -6.17 -4.80
C ARG A 92 -10.28 -5.75 -4.48
N GLN A 93 -10.98 -5.14 -5.44
CA GLN A 93 -12.39 -4.79 -5.31
C GLN A 93 -13.29 -6.04 -5.15
N ALA A 94 -12.92 -7.16 -5.78
CA ALA A 94 -13.62 -8.42 -5.59
C ALA A 94 -13.43 -8.99 -4.16
N GLN A 95 -12.23 -8.84 -3.59
CA GLN A 95 -11.82 -9.43 -2.31
C GLN A 95 -12.21 -8.57 -1.09
N TYR A 96 -12.11 -7.24 -1.21
CA TYR A 96 -12.27 -6.28 -0.10
C TYR A 96 -13.33 -5.24 -0.40
N GLU A 97 -13.87 -4.62 0.65
CA GLU A 97 -14.60 -3.37 0.53
C GLU A 97 -13.58 -2.23 0.49
N LEU A 98 -13.46 -1.57 -0.68
CA LEU A 98 -12.51 -0.48 -0.89
C LEU A 98 -13.23 0.86 -0.78
N VAL A 99 -12.77 1.72 0.12
CA VAL A 99 -13.31 3.07 0.34
C VAL A 99 -12.27 4.11 -0.05
N GLY A 100 -12.68 5.08 -0.86
CA GLY A 100 -11.81 6.12 -1.40
C GLY A 100 -12.05 6.36 -2.90
N PRO A 101 -11.04 6.77 -3.67
CA PRO A 101 -9.59 6.73 -3.34
C PRO A 101 -9.17 7.82 -2.36
N ILE A 102 -8.19 7.51 -1.50
CA ILE A 102 -7.60 8.49 -0.59
C ILE A 102 -6.48 9.31 -1.26
N ARG A 103 -5.86 8.77 -2.29
CA ARG A 103 -4.91 9.42 -3.20
C ARG A 103 -4.72 8.60 -4.48
N SER A 104 -3.97 9.16 -5.43
CA SER A 104 -3.40 8.41 -6.55
C SER A 104 -1.88 8.45 -6.52
N GLY A 105 -1.25 7.46 -7.15
CA GLY A 105 0.19 7.39 -7.35
C GLY A 105 0.52 6.82 -8.72
N SER A 106 1.61 7.29 -9.33
CA SER A 106 2.06 6.82 -10.63
C SER A 106 2.87 5.54 -10.48
N THR A 107 2.38 4.43 -11.03
CA THR A 107 3.15 3.18 -11.14
C THR A 107 4.00 3.25 -12.40
N VAL A 108 5.30 3.02 -12.24
CA VAL A 108 6.30 3.20 -13.30
C VAL A 108 7.23 2.01 -13.39
N PHE A 109 7.91 1.91 -14.53
CA PHE A 109 9.10 1.09 -14.68
C PHE A 109 10.36 1.93 -14.42
N MET A 110 11.31 1.35 -13.72
CA MET A 110 12.64 1.93 -13.48
C MET A 110 13.72 0.92 -13.88
N THR A 111 14.79 1.41 -14.45
CA THR A 111 15.93 0.60 -14.90
C THR A 111 17.25 1.31 -14.61
N THR A 112 18.38 0.65 -14.83
CA THR A 112 19.70 1.28 -14.75
C THR A 112 20.00 2.09 -16.02
N GLN A 113 20.98 3.01 -15.94
CA GLN A 113 21.45 3.77 -17.11
C GLN A 113 22.03 2.87 -18.22
N GLN A 114 22.47 1.66 -17.89
CA GLN A 114 23.09 0.71 -18.82
C GLN A 114 22.07 -0.10 -19.63
N THR A 115 20.81 -0.19 -19.17
CA THR A 115 19.77 -0.93 -19.87
C THR A 115 19.39 -0.23 -21.17
N ARG A 116 19.25 -0.97 -22.27
CA ARG A 116 18.98 -0.41 -23.61
C ARG A 116 17.56 0.15 -23.78
N LEU A 117 16.61 -0.37 -23.02
CA LEU A 117 15.20 0.06 -23.09
C LEU A 117 15.09 1.53 -22.65
N GLN A 118 14.75 2.42 -23.56
CA GLN A 118 14.59 3.85 -23.26
C GLN A 118 13.16 4.21 -22.84
N ASP A 119 12.17 3.53 -23.42
CA ASP A 119 10.74 3.61 -23.10
C ASP A 119 10.06 2.35 -23.64
N TRP A 120 8.78 2.20 -23.37
CA TRP A 120 7.94 1.09 -23.81
C TRP A 120 6.62 1.61 -24.37
N GLN A 121 6.02 0.87 -25.32
CA GLN A 121 4.73 1.20 -25.92
C GLN A 121 3.66 0.14 -25.62
N ASN A 122 4.09 -1.09 -25.47
CA ASN A 122 3.24 -2.22 -25.11
C ASN A 122 4.03 -3.22 -24.24
N LEU A 123 3.34 -4.15 -23.60
CA LEU A 123 3.96 -5.11 -22.67
C LEU A 123 4.95 -6.07 -23.38
N ASP A 124 4.80 -6.28 -24.69
CA ASP A 124 5.71 -7.14 -25.46
C ASP A 124 7.13 -6.59 -25.53
N ASP A 125 7.30 -5.26 -25.44
CA ASP A 125 8.60 -4.60 -25.40
C ASP A 125 9.43 -5.00 -24.16
N LEU A 126 8.76 -5.55 -23.14
CA LEU A 126 9.36 -5.96 -21.87
C LEU A 126 9.83 -7.43 -21.87
N HIS A 127 9.44 -8.25 -22.86
CA HIS A 127 9.84 -9.67 -22.93
C HIS A 127 11.35 -9.95 -22.84
N PRO A 128 12.26 -9.09 -23.40
CA PRO A 128 13.69 -9.34 -23.31
C PRO A 128 14.28 -9.18 -21.91
N TYR A 129 13.51 -8.70 -20.93
CA TYR A 129 13.99 -8.26 -19.61
C TYR A 129 13.39 -9.06 -18.47
N VAL A 130 14.16 -9.25 -17.40
CA VAL A 130 13.67 -9.77 -16.12
C VAL A 130 13.12 -8.61 -15.30
N ILE A 131 11.82 -8.66 -14.98
CA ILE A 131 11.12 -7.61 -14.27
C ILE A 131 10.99 -7.98 -12.78
N GLY A 132 11.66 -7.20 -11.93
CA GLY A 132 11.53 -7.32 -10.50
C GLY A 132 10.25 -6.66 -9.98
N GLN A 133 9.60 -7.33 -9.02
CA GLN A 133 8.42 -6.82 -8.33
C GLN A 133 8.41 -7.22 -6.86
N VAL A 134 7.75 -6.43 -6.02
CA VAL A 134 7.59 -6.76 -4.60
C VAL A 134 6.54 -7.85 -4.43
N ARG A 135 6.86 -8.86 -3.65
CA ARG A 135 5.96 -9.99 -3.39
C ARG A 135 4.63 -9.55 -2.82
N GLY A 136 3.55 -9.91 -3.51
CA GLY A 136 2.18 -9.67 -3.09
C GLY A 136 1.68 -8.24 -3.28
N TYR A 137 2.47 -7.36 -3.93
CA TYR A 137 1.93 -6.13 -4.47
C TYR A 137 1.03 -6.43 -5.68
N ALA A 138 0.11 -5.54 -5.96
CA ALA A 138 -0.70 -5.52 -7.17
C ALA A 138 -0.38 -4.22 -7.92
N TYR A 139 -0.20 -4.32 -9.22
CA TYR A 139 0.18 -3.19 -10.07
C TYR A 139 -0.97 -2.82 -11.01
N GLU A 140 -1.12 -3.53 -12.11
CA GLU A 140 -2.15 -3.31 -13.11
C GLU A 140 -2.54 -4.67 -13.69
N SER A 141 -3.85 -4.93 -13.86
CA SER A 141 -4.36 -6.27 -14.18
C SER A 141 -3.78 -6.84 -15.47
N ALA A 142 -3.65 -6.04 -16.55
CA ALA A 142 -3.07 -6.53 -17.79
C ALA A 142 -1.57 -6.86 -17.61
N PHE A 143 -0.83 -6.00 -16.87
CA PHE A 143 0.55 -6.29 -16.52
C PHE A 143 0.65 -7.52 -15.61
N ASP A 144 -0.14 -7.60 -14.56
CA ASP A 144 -0.06 -8.69 -13.57
C ASP A 144 -0.36 -10.07 -14.20
N GLN A 145 -1.18 -10.12 -15.28
CA GLN A 145 -1.58 -11.33 -16.00
C GLN A 145 -0.71 -11.64 -17.23
N ALA A 146 0.10 -10.68 -17.72
CA ALA A 146 0.92 -10.87 -18.90
C ALA A 146 2.00 -11.95 -18.68
N ASP A 147 2.31 -12.70 -19.73
CA ASP A 147 3.38 -13.72 -19.73
C ASP A 147 4.75 -13.05 -19.90
N LEU A 148 5.28 -12.52 -18.79
CA LEU A 148 6.57 -11.81 -18.74
C LEU A 148 7.53 -12.51 -17.77
N SER A 149 8.82 -12.40 -18.01
CA SER A 149 9.84 -12.89 -17.08
C SER A 149 9.87 -12.05 -15.81
N ARG A 150 9.51 -12.63 -14.65
CA ARG A 150 9.38 -11.91 -13.38
C ARG A 150 10.21 -12.51 -12.27
N ASP A 151 10.78 -11.64 -11.45
CA ASP A 151 11.34 -11.97 -10.14
C ASP A 151 10.52 -11.30 -9.04
N SER A 152 9.79 -12.11 -8.27
CA SER A 152 8.98 -11.70 -7.12
C SER A 152 9.65 -12.07 -5.78
N SER A 153 10.97 -12.22 -5.75
CA SER A 153 11.69 -12.59 -4.51
C SER A 153 11.85 -11.42 -3.54
N ALA A 154 11.79 -10.17 -4.04
CA ALA A 154 11.87 -8.98 -3.20
C ALA A 154 10.72 -8.92 -2.18
N GLN A 155 11.07 -8.74 -0.92
CA GLN A 155 10.09 -8.62 0.18
C GLN A 155 9.59 -7.19 0.36
N ASN A 156 10.35 -6.20 -0.12
CA ASN A 156 10.10 -4.78 0.04
C ASN A 156 10.79 -3.97 -1.06
N PRO A 157 10.42 -2.70 -1.26
CA PRO A 157 10.99 -1.85 -2.30
C PRO A 157 12.48 -1.54 -2.15
N ARG A 158 13.01 -1.45 -0.92
CA ARG A 158 14.44 -1.27 -0.67
C ARG A 158 15.24 -2.44 -1.26
N GLN A 159 14.81 -3.67 -0.99
CA GLN A 159 15.44 -4.87 -1.56
C GLN A 159 15.31 -4.90 -3.08
N LEU A 160 14.14 -4.52 -3.61
CA LEU A 160 13.89 -4.46 -5.05
C LEU A 160 14.89 -3.53 -5.76
N VAL A 161 15.08 -2.31 -5.23
CA VAL A 161 16.09 -1.36 -5.76
C VAL A 161 17.50 -1.94 -5.65
N SER A 162 17.86 -2.58 -4.52
CA SER A 162 19.18 -3.22 -4.38
C SER A 162 19.41 -4.33 -5.40
N MET A 163 18.38 -5.10 -5.77
CA MET A 163 18.48 -6.15 -6.80
C MET A 163 18.71 -5.55 -8.19
N LEU A 164 18.04 -4.44 -8.53
CA LEU A 164 18.26 -3.71 -9.77
C LEU A 164 19.71 -3.19 -9.85
N LEU A 165 20.17 -2.51 -8.81
CA LEU A 165 21.55 -1.96 -8.76
C LEU A 165 22.62 -3.03 -8.81
N ALA A 166 22.34 -4.22 -8.28
CA ALA A 166 23.24 -5.37 -8.36
C ALA A 166 23.19 -6.11 -9.71
N GLY A 167 22.36 -5.67 -10.67
CA GLY A 167 22.22 -6.31 -11.99
C GLY A 167 21.57 -7.70 -11.94
N ARG A 168 20.80 -8.01 -10.88
CA ARG A 168 20.09 -9.30 -10.76
C ARG A 168 18.78 -9.32 -11.56
N ILE A 169 18.22 -8.16 -11.81
CA ILE A 169 17.00 -7.89 -12.57
C ILE A 169 17.26 -6.67 -13.45
N ASP A 170 16.56 -6.56 -14.57
CA ASP A 170 16.81 -5.53 -15.58
C ASP A 170 15.94 -4.30 -15.40
N ILE A 171 14.70 -4.52 -14.95
CA ILE A 171 13.65 -3.51 -14.77
C ILE A 171 12.99 -3.77 -13.42
N ILE A 172 12.53 -2.74 -12.74
CA ILE A 172 11.64 -2.86 -11.59
C ILE A 172 10.35 -2.09 -11.82
N VAL A 173 9.25 -2.57 -11.25
CA VAL A 173 7.95 -1.91 -11.26
C VAL A 173 7.56 -1.46 -9.85
N GLY A 174 7.05 -0.25 -9.73
CA GLY A 174 6.62 0.27 -8.43
C GLY A 174 6.05 1.69 -8.50
N ASP A 175 5.60 2.19 -7.36
CA ASP A 175 5.18 3.58 -7.21
C ASP A 175 6.39 4.51 -7.41
N ARG A 176 6.23 5.55 -8.22
CA ARG A 176 7.31 6.48 -8.61
C ARG A 176 8.03 7.07 -7.39
N LEU A 177 7.29 7.66 -6.48
CA LEU A 177 7.89 8.34 -5.32
C LEU A 177 8.53 7.34 -4.35
N GLN A 178 7.94 6.17 -4.21
CA GLN A 178 8.50 5.10 -3.40
C GLN A 178 9.85 4.62 -3.97
N LEU A 179 9.92 4.32 -5.28
CA LEU A 179 11.17 3.89 -5.90
C LEU A 179 12.24 4.98 -5.78
N GLN A 180 11.89 6.25 -6.06
CA GLN A 180 12.81 7.37 -5.92
C GLN A 180 13.32 7.52 -4.49
N HIS A 181 12.46 7.35 -3.49
CA HIS A 181 12.86 7.41 -2.09
C HIS A 181 13.96 6.38 -1.77
N TYR A 182 13.77 5.12 -2.15
CA TYR A 182 14.74 4.05 -1.85
C TYR A 182 16.01 4.11 -2.72
N VAL A 183 15.93 4.67 -3.92
CA VAL A 183 17.10 4.99 -4.74
C VAL A 183 17.93 6.08 -4.05
N HIS A 184 17.29 7.14 -3.59
CA HIS A 184 17.94 8.24 -2.89
C HIS A 184 18.62 7.78 -1.59
N GLU A 185 17.94 6.96 -0.79
CA GLU A 185 18.55 6.36 0.41
C GLU A 185 19.81 5.56 0.10
N GLN A 186 19.87 4.88 -1.07
CA GLN A 186 21.02 4.11 -1.52
C GLN A 186 22.05 4.97 -2.29
N ARG A 187 21.80 6.29 -2.41
CA ARG A 187 22.65 7.25 -3.11
C ARG A 187 22.92 6.87 -4.57
N ALA A 188 21.93 6.29 -5.23
CA ALA A 188 22.02 5.72 -6.57
C ALA A 188 21.20 6.51 -7.63
N ASP A 189 20.85 7.77 -7.33
CA ASP A 189 20.02 8.60 -8.23
C ASP A 189 20.61 8.73 -9.65
N ALA A 190 21.94 8.76 -9.77
CA ALA A 190 22.63 8.85 -11.06
C ALA A 190 22.72 7.50 -11.81
N ASP A 191 22.49 6.37 -11.14
CA ASP A 191 22.67 5.04 -11.71
C ASP A 191 21.40 4.49 -12.37
N VAL A 192 20.26 5.09 -12.08
CA VAL A 192 18.95 4.63 -12.53
C VAL A 192 18.21 5.69 -13.33
N ARG A 193 17.19 5.25 -14.06
CA ARG A 193 16.20 6.13 -14.68
C ARG A 193 14.82 5.51 -14.62
N ILE A 194 13.81 6.36 -14.52
CA ILE A 194 12.40 5.99 -14.70
C ILE A 194 12.10 6.07 -16.20
N LEU A 195 11.42 5.05 -16.74
CA LEU A 195 10.93 5.11 -18.11
C LEU A 195 9.84 6.21 -18.22
N PRO A 196 9.84 7.00 -19.32
CA PRO A 196 8.93 8.14 -19.49
C PRO A 196 7.45 7.75 -19.36
N THR A 197 7.05 6.65 -20.01
CA THR A 197 5.67 6.17 -20.02
C THR A 197 5.34 5.43 -18.71
N PRO A 198 4.40 5.93 -17.90
CA PRO A 198 3.96 5.21 -16.71
C PRO A 198 3.16 3.96 -17.10
N LEU A 199 3.17 2.94 -16.22
CA LEU A 199 2.29 1.78 -16.38
C LEU A 199 0.84 2.19 -16.16
N ILE A 200 0.54 2.86 -15.05
CA ILE A 200 -0.80 3.33 -14.71
C ILE A 200 -0.75 4.40 -13.61
N GLU A 201 -1.73 5.28 -13.59
CA GLU A 201 -2.07 6.07 -12.40
C GLU A 201 -2.93 5.20 -11.47
N MET A 202 -2.35 4.80 -10.35
CA MET A 202 -2.94 3.83 -9.44
C MET A 202 -3.64 4.52 -8.27
N PRO A 203 -4.98 4.51 -8.22
CA PRO A 203 -5.70 4.99 -7.05
C PRO A 203 -5.47 4.07 -5.85
N ARG A 204 -5.32 4.68 -4.67
CA ARG A 204 -5.09 4.00 -3.40
C ARG A 204 -6.27 4.18 -2.48
N PHE A 205 -6.66 3.11 -1.82
CA PHE A 205 -7.86 3.00 -1.01
C PHE A 205 -7.53 2.57 0.41
N VAL A 206 -8.46 2.85 1.32
CA VAL A 206 -8.59 2.06 2.53
C VAL A 206 -9.43 0.83 2.22
N ALA A 207 -9.15 -0.26 2.93
CA ALA A 207 -9.80 -1.55 2.72
C ALA A 207 -10.37 -2.09 4.02
N PHE A 208 -11.55 -2.66 3.93
CA PHE A 208 -12.24 -3.41 4.97
C PHE A 208 -12.45 -4.84 4.48
N LYS A 209 -12.56 -5.78 5.41
CA LYS A 209 -12.95 -7.14 5.08
C LYS A 209 -14.40 -7.15 4.59
N LYS A 210 -14.69 -7.88 3.51
CA LYS A 210 -16.07 -8.01 3.02
C LYS A 210 -16.91 -8.86 3.97
N GLY A 211 -18.15 -8.40 4.22
CA GLY A 211 -19.15 -9.15 4.99
C GLY A 211 -19.03 -8.97 6.50
N ASP A 212 -18.32 -7.95 6.96
CA ASP A 212 -18.34 -7.50 8.36
C ASP A 212 -19.38 -6.40 8.54
#